data_f46bf9f8f3e5d377229bfb8d7c45ab01
#
_entry.id   f46bf9f8f3e5d377229bfb8d7c45ab01
#
_cell.length_a   1.000
_cell.length_b   1.000
_cell.length_c   1.000
_cell.angle_alpha   90.00
_cell.angle_beta   90.00
_cell.angle_gamma   90.00
#
_symmetry.space_group_name_H-M   'P 1'
#
loop_
_entity.id
_entity.type
_entity.pdbx_description
1 polymer ?
#
loop_
_entity_poly.entity_id
_entity_poly.type
_entity_poly.pdbx_seq_one_letter_code
_entity_poly.pdbx_strand_id
1 'polypeptide(L)'
;PRTTNVTPTTAAAPRWKPSNLGKVWWPAEGYTKGDLLAYYHAVADALLPHLRDRPLHLNRFPDGIDGKSFYQREVKEGSPAWLRTAPIEHDGAIVPHHVVDDLDTLLHVVNLGSIDLHPWLSRVGSLDAPDFAVLDLDPKQAPFPHVVRIARAAGKLLRGIGLRPLLKTSGKHGMHVFVPLLPGYTYDHSRMFCEAIARVLVRELPDIATVERLPDRREGKVYLDFLQNRRSQTIVPPYSARPVRGASVSDRKSVV
;
A
#
# COMPACT_ATOMS: atom_id res chain seq x y z
N PRO A 1 -10.55 36.65 -34.13
CA PRO A 1 -10.35 35.31 -33.66
C PRO A 1 -8.86 35.03 -33.58
N ARG A 2 -8.30 34.96 -32.36
CA ARG A 2 -6.91 34.54 -32.17
C ARG A 2 -6.91 33.03 -31.94
N THR A 3 -6.46 32.32 -32.94
CA THR A 3 -6.11 30.89 -32.82
C THR A 3 -4.85 30.76 -31.99
N THR A 4 -4.99 30.36 -30.75
CA THR A 4 -3.85 29.95 -29.92
C THR A 4 -3.40 28.57 -30.40
N ASN A 5 -2.29 28.54 -31.13
CA ASN A 5 -1.56 27.32 -31.41
C ASN A 5 -1.00 26.77 -30.09
N VAL A 6 -1.66 25.77 -29.56
CA VAL A 6 -1.09 24.93 -28.49
C VAL A 6 -0.15 23.96 -29.17
N THR A 7 1.12 24.24 -29.14
CA THR A 7 2.17 23.30 -29.55
C THR A 7 2.08 22.06 -28.64
N PRO A 8 1.92 20.85 -29.19
CA PRO A 8 1.94 19.65 -28.36
C PRO A 8 3.34 19.54 -27.74
N THR A 9 3.41 19.59 -26.40
CA THR A 9 4.64 19.28 -25.67
C THR A 9 4.99 17.84 -26.00
N THR A 10 6.05 17.64 -26.77
CA THR A 10 6.60 16.31 -27.03
C THR A 10 6.99 15.71 -25.68
N ALA A 11 6.24 14.70 -25.22
CA ALA A 11 6.58 13.97 -24.02
C ALA A 11 7.99 13.41 -24.18
N ALA A 12 8.88 13.72 -23.24
CA ALA A 12 10.23 13.19 -23.24
C ALA A 12 10.18 11.65 -23.26
N ALA A 13 11.12 11.02 -23.97
CA ALA A 13 11.20 9.57 -23.99
C ALA A 13 11.37 9.02 -22.56
N PRO A 14 10.71 7.90 -22.21
CA PRO A 14 10.79 7.33 -20.88
C PRO A 14 12.24 6.95 -20.54
N ARG A 15 12.68 7.24 -19.32
CA ARG A 15 14.03 6.90 -18.83
C ARG A 15 14.23 5.39 -18.60
N TRP A 16 13.14 4.62 -18.55
CA TRP A 16 13.14 3.18 -18.37
C TRP A 16 12.86 2.46 -19.69
N LYS A 17 13.30 1.19 -19.79
CA LYS A 17 13.12 0.38 -21.00
C LYS A 17 12.05 -0.69 -20.75
N PRO A 18 10.92 -0.67 -21.48
CA PRO A 18 9.90 -1.71 -21.41
C PRO A 18 10.45 -3.09 -21.80
N SER A 19 9.98 -4.14 -21.11
CA SER A 19 10.35 -5.53 -21.41
C SER A 19 9.17 -6.47 -21.23
N ASN A 20 9.06 -7.47 -22.11
CA ASN A 20 8.10 -8.57 -22.00
C ASN A 20 6.64 -8.12 -21.83
N LEU A 21 6.20 -7.06 -22.49
CA LEU A 21 4.87 -6.45 -22.33
C LEU A 21 3.73 -7.43 -22.58
N GLY A 22 3.89 -8.37 -23.54
CA GLY A 22 2.89 -9.40 -23.86
C GLY A 22 2.85 -10.58 -22.88
N LYS A 23 3.71 -10.61 -21.83
CA LYS A 23 3.68 -11.69 -20.85
C LYS A 23 2.39 -11.65 -20.05
N VAL A 24 1.60 -12.73 -20.10
CA VAL A 24 0.35 -12.86 -19.33
C VAL A 24 0.69 -13.02 -17.85
N TRP A 25 0.16 -12.14 -17.02
CA TRP A 25 0.36 -12.14 -15.57
C TRP A 25 -0.87 -12.58 -14.80
N TRP A 26 -2.07 -12.45 -15.37
CA TRP A 26 -3.32 -12.99 -14.85
C TRP A 26 -3.91 -13.97 -15.87
N PRO A 27 -3.56 -15.26 -15.78
CA PRO A 27 -3.93 -16.23 -16.82
C PRO A 27 -5.44 -16.38 -17.02
N ALA A 28 -6.23 -16.28 -15.95
CA ALA A 28 -7.68 -16.43 -16.03
C ALA A 28 -8.37 -15.25 -16.73
N GLU A 29 -7.84 -14.04 -16.56
CA GLU A 29 -8.36 -12.79 -17.14
C GLU A 29 -7.68 -12.42 -18.45
N GLY A 30 -6.54 -13.03 -18.75
CA GLY A 30 -5.72 -12.71 -19.92
C GLY A 30 -4.94 -11.41 -19.80
N TYR A 31 -4.89 -10.78 -18.61
CA TYR A 31 -4.16 -9.53 -18.44
C TYR A 31 -2.66 -9.74 -18.47
N THR A 32 -2.00 -8.86 -19.21
CA THR A 32 -0.56 -8.88 -19.46
C THR A 32 0.18 -7.91 -18.55
N LYS A 33 1.50 -8.02 -18.57
CA LYS A 33 2.39 -7.02 -17.97
C LYS A 33 2.18 -5.63 -18.59
N GLY A 34 1.91 -5.56 -19.90
CA GLY A 34 1.62 -4.32 -20.60
C GLY A 34 0.35 -3.64 -20.07
N ASP A 35 -0.71 -4.43 -19.80
CA ASP A 35 -1.95 -3.91 -19.24
C ASP A 35 -1.73 -3.32 -17.84
N LEU A 36 -0.92 -3.98 -17.00
CA LEU A 36 -0.58 -3.44 -15.69
C LEU A 36 0.21 -2.13 -15.77
N LEU A 37 1.16 -2.03 -16.70
CA LEU A 37 1.90 -0.79 -16.95
C LEU A 37 0.99 0.33 -17.42
N ALA A 38 0.06 0.03 -18.33
CA ALA A 38 -0.94 0.99 -18.81
C ALA A 38 -1.86 1.45 -17.66
N TYR A 39 -2.30 0.53 -16.81
CA TYR A 39 -3.07 0.86 -15.61
C TYR A 39 -2.32 1.83 -14.69
N TYR A 40 -1.07 1.51 -14.31
CA TYR A 40 -0.29 2.37 -13.41
C TYR A 40 0.03 3.72 -14.04
N HIS A 41 0.23 3.77 -15.35
CA HIS A 41 0.36 5.04 -16.08
C HIS A 41 -0.91 5.89 -15.94
N ALA A 42 -2.08 5.28 -16.13
CA ALA A 42 -3.37 5.99 -16.07
C ALA A 42 -3.72 6.51 -14.65
N VAL A 43 -3.29 5.81 -13.59
CA VAL A 43 -3.58 6.22 -12.21
C VAL A 43 -2.43 6.96 -11.53
N ALA A 44 -1.34 7.23 -12.23
CA ALA A 44 -0.11 7.76 -11.65
C ALA A 44 -0.32 9.06 -10.85
N ASP A 45 -1.06 10.02 -11.39
CA ASP A 45 -1.31 11.31 -10.73
C ASP A 45 -2.03 11.15 -9.39
N ALA A 46 -2.92 10.15 -9.28
CA ALA A 46 -3.63 9.84 -8.05
C ALA A 46 -2.81 8.98 -7.08
N LEU A 47 -1.94 8.10 -7.60
CA LEU A 47 -1.13 7.17 -6.81
C LEU A 47 0.15 7.80 -6.25
N LEU A 48 0.90 8.56 -7.06
CA LEU A 48 2.21 9.11 -6.70
C LEU A 48 2.21 9.93 -5.40
N PRO A 49 1.20 10.73 -5.05
CA PRO A 49 1.15 11.41 -3.76
C PRO A 49 1.22 10.47 -2.55
N HIS A 50 0.79 9.22 -2.70
CA HIS A 50 0.83 8.20 -1.64
C HIS A 50 2.18 7.47 -1.55
N LEU A 51 3.01 7.54 -2.59
CA LEU A 51 4.32 6.91 -2.67
C LEU A 51 5.46 7.90 -2.38
N ARG A 52 5.24 9.18 -2.71
CA ARG A 52 6.28 10.21 -2.68
C ARG A 52 7.04 10.24 -1.38
N ASP A 53 8.38 10.25 -1.52
CA ASP A 53 9.33 10.35 -0.42
C ASP A 53 9.22 9.22 0.61
N ARG A 54 8.76 8.03 0.20
CA ARG A 54 8.65 6.86 1.07
C ARG A 54 9.56 5.72 0.58
N PRO A 55 10.27 5.06 1.51
CA PRO A 55 10.93 3.80 1.17
C PRO A 55 9.89 2.78 0.70
N LEU A 56 10.21 2.06 -0.37
CA LEU A 56 9.30 1.09 -0.97
C LEU A 56 9.90 -0.31 -0.93
N HIS A 57 9.09 -1.30 -0.53
CA HIS A 57 9.38 -2.70 -0.78
C HIS A 57 8.67 -3.15 -2.06
N LEU A 58 9.38 -3.83 -2.93
CA LEU A 58 8.81 -4.42 -4.14
C LEU A 58 8.35 -5.85 -3.83
N ASN A 59 7.10 -6.16 -4.14
CA ASN A 59 6.62 -7.54 -4.17
C ASN A 59 6.61 -8.00 -5.63
N ARG A 60 7.64 -8.75 -6.04
CA ARG A 60 7.91 -9.08 -7.44
C ARG A 60 7.32 -10.41 -7.85
N PHE A 61 6.66 -10.41 -9.00
CA PHE A 61 6.03 -11.55 -9.65
C PHE A 61 6.56 -11.70 -11.08
N PRO A 62 7.80 -12.18 -11.27
CA PRO A 62 8.42 -12.23 -12.60
C PRO A 62 7.60 -13.07 -13.59
N ASP A 63 6.88 -14.08 -13.10
CA ASP A 63 6.12 -15.03 -13.89
C ASP A 63 4.59 -14.90 -13.70
N GLY A 64 4.13 -13.73 -13.23
CA GLY A 64 2.72 -13.48 -12.97
C GLY A 64 2.23 -14.02 -11.63
N ILE A 65 0.91 -13.90 -11.39
CA ILE A 65 0.32 -14.20 -10.08
C ILE A 65 0.38 -15.67 -9.66
N ASP A 66 0.44 -16.59 -10.62
CA ASP A 66 0.53 -18.03 -10.36
C ASP A 66 1.99 -18.51 -10.24
N GLY A 67 2.96 -17.64 -10.53
CA GLY A 67 4.38 -17.92 -10.39
C GLY A 67 4.92 -17.65 -8.99
N LYS A 68 6.22 -17.91 -8.80
CA LYS A 68 6.91 -17.59 -7.55
C LYS A 68 7.01 -16.07 -7.38
N SER A 69 6.73 -15.59 -6.18
CA SER A 69 6.91 -14.19 -5.79
C SER A 69 7.96 -14.05 -4.71
N PHE A 70 8.55 -12.86 -4.62
CA PHE A 70 9.49 -12.53 -3.56
C PHE A 70 9.48 -11.03 -3.25
N TYR A 71 9.77 -10.71 -2.00
CA TYR A 71 9.98 -9.33 -1.58
C TYR A 71 11.42 -8.90 -1.82
N GLN A 72 11.57 -7.72 -2.43
CA GLN A 72 12.84 -7.05 -2.63
C GLN A 72 12.82 -5.69 -1.94
N ARG A 73 13.72 -5.49 -0.98
CA ARG A 73 13.93 -4.22 -0.28
C ARG A 73 15.00 -3.39 -0.95
N GLU A 74 16.08 -4.05 -1.30
CA GLU A 74 17.30 -3.46 -1.78
C GLU A 74 17.26 -3.13 -3.27
N VAL A 75 17.72 -1.92 -3.62
CA VAL A 75 18.02 -1.57 -5.00
C VAL A 75 19.32 -2.31 -5.40
N LYS A 76 19.22 -3.15 -6.43
CA LYS A 76 20.34 -3.99 -6.85
C LYS A 76 21.45 -3.16 -7.51
N GLU A 77 22.68 -3.64 -7.38
CA GLU A 77 23.82 -3.13 -8.14
C GLU A 77 23.53 -3.19 -9.65
N GLY A 78 23.99 -2.20 -10.41
CA GLY A 78 23.67 -2.06 -11.84
C GLY A 78 22.29 -1.45 -12.13
N SER A 79 21.51 -1.07 -11.11
CA SER A 79 20.27 -0.30 -11.32
C SER A 79 20.59 1.08 -11.93
N PRO A 80 19.67 1.67 -12.72
CA PRO A 80 19.89 2.96 -13.35
C PRO A 80 20.26 4.07 -12.34
N ALA A 81 21.28 4.86 -12.67
CA ALA A 81 21.78 5.93 -11.79
C ALA A 81 20.75 7.05 -11.52
N TRP A 82 19.70 7.16 -12.35
CA TRP A 82 18.63 8.14 -12.15
C TRP A 82 17.58 7.72 -11.11
N LEU A 83 17.62 6.46 -10.62
CA LEU A 83 16.71 6.02 -9.56
C LEU A 83 17.05 6.70 -8.24
N ARG A 84 16.08 7.35 -7.65
CA ARG A 84 16.21 7.82 -6.27
C ARG A 84 16.18 6.64 -5.31
N THR A 85 17.14 6.63 -4.37
CA THR A 85 17.22 5.62 -3.32
C THR A 85 17.29 6.28 -1.95
N ALA A 86 16.82 5.56 -0.93
CA ALA A 86 16.98 5.92 0.47
C ALA A 86 17.92 4.91 1.14
N PRO A 87 19.10 5.32 1.63
CA PRO A 87 19.97 4.47 2.42
C PRO A 87 19.37 4.29 3.81
N ILE A 88 18.99 3.07 4.15
CA ILE A 88 18.34 2.75 5.43
C ILE A 88 19.18 1.70 6.15
N GLU A 89 19.44 1.95 7.43
CA GLU A 89 20.13 0.99 8.28
C GLU A 89 19.17 -0.15 8.70
N HIS A 90 19.63 -1.37 8.48
CA HIS A 90 19.03 -2.61 8.96
C HIS A 90 20.13 -3.48 9.55
N ASP A 91 20.04 -3.79 10.83
CA ASP A 91 20.95 -4.71 11.54
C ASP A 91 22.45 -4.41 11.32
N GLY A 92 22.80 -3.11 11.32
CA GLY A 92 24.18 -2.63 11.11
C GLY A 92 24.61 -2.53 9.64
N ALA A 93 23.75 -2.87 8.69
CA ALA A 93 24.02 -2.73 7.24
C ALA A 93 23.18 -1.61 6.62
N ILE A 94 23.75 -0.83 5.71
CA ILE A 94 23.01 0.17 4.94
C ILE A 94 22.41 -0.50 3.69
N VAL A 95 21.09 -0.48 3.60
CA VAL A 95 20.32 -1.06 2.49
C VAL A 95 19.64 0.06 1.69
N PRO A 96 19.99 0.28 0.41
CA PRO A 96 19.35 1.27 -0.43
C PRO A 96 17.94 0.80 -0.83
N HIS A 97 16.91 1.53 -0.40
CA HIS A 97 15.52 1.28 -0.76
C HIS A 97 15.09 2.12 -1.97
N HIS A 98 14.18 1.57 -2.79
CA HIS A 98 13.53 2.37 -3.84
C HIS A 98 12.69 3.49 -3.22
N VAL A 99 12.71 4.68 -3.88
CA VAL A 99 11.81 5.80 -3.60
C VAL A 99 11.13 6.19 -4.91
N VAL A 100 9.80 6.15 -4.93
CA VAL A 100 9.00 6.37 -6.15
C VAL A 100 8.33 7.74 -6.07
N ASP A 101 8.92 8.71 -6.74
CA ASP A 101 8.45 10.11 -6.73
C ASP A 101 7.87 10.57 -8.05
N ASP A 102 8.15 9.85 -9.14
CA ASP A 102 7.75 10.20 -10.49
C ASP A 102 7.26 9.00 -11.30
N LEU A 103 6.65 9.29 -12.45
CA LEU A 103 6.07 8.30 -13.36
C LEU A 103 7.10 7.30 -13.88
N ASP A 104 8.29 7.76 -14.27
CA ASP A 104 9.31 6.87 -14.82
C ASP A 104 9.78 5.84 -13.78
N THR A 105 9.97 6.28 -12.52
CA THR A 105 10.34 5.40 -11.42
C THR A 105 9.20 4.42 -11.11
N LEU A 106 7.95 4.88 -11.10
CA LEU A 106 6.77 4.02 -10.92
C LEU A 106 6.72 2.92 -11.98
N LEU A 107 6.79 3.29 -13.25
CA LEU A 107 6.73 2.33 -14.36
C LEU A 107 7.95 1.42 -14.41
N HIS A 108 9.13 1.92 -14.00
CA HIS A 108 10.32 1.09 -13.87
C HIS A 108 10.15 -0.03 -12.83
N VAL A 109 9.69 0.28 -11.62
CA VAL A 109 9.50 -0.76 -10.57
C VAL A 109 8.41 -1.75 -10.95
N VAL A 110 7.34 -1.31 -11.62
CA VAL A 110 6.32 -2.20 -12.18
C VAL A 110 6.91 -3.10 -13.27
N ASN A 111 7.74 -2.53 -14.16
CA ASN A 111 8.42 -3.30 -15.21
C ASN A 111 9.41 -4.33 -14.65
N LEU A 112 9.97 -4.12 -13.45
CA LEU A 112 10.77 -5.13 -12.73
C LEU A 112 9.92 -6.29 -12.20
N GLY A 113 8.59 -6.22 -12.28
CA GLY A 113 7.67 -7.26 -11.83
C GLY A 113 6.91 -6.96 -10.55
N SER A 114 6.95 -5.74 -10.03
CA SER A 114 6.18 -5.37 -8.84
C SER A 114 4.72 -5.16 -9.22
N ILE A 115 3.85 -6.10 -8.81
CA ILE A 115 2.41 -5.97 -9.05
C ILE A 115 1.80 -5.04 -8.03
N ASP A 116 1.99 -5.30 -6.74
CA ASP A 116 1.56 -4.42 -5.67
C ASP A 116 2.75 -3.65 -5.06
N LEU A 117 2.44 -2.46 -4.58
CA LEU A 117 3.41 -1.51 -4.06
C LEU A 117 3.31 -1.48 -2.54
N HIS A 118 4.45 -1.47 -1.86
CA HIS A 118 4.51 -1.58 -0.42
C HIS A 118 5.36 -0.44 0.20
N PRO A 119 4.86 0.82 0.21
CA PRO A 119 5.55 1.93 0.86
C PRO A 119 5.50 1.82 2.37
N TRP A 120 6.52 2.40 3.03
CA TRP A 120 6.50 2.64 4.47
C TRP A 120 5.44 3.68 4.84
N LEU A 121 5.02 3.66 6.12
CA LEU A 121 4.12 4.69 6.67
C LEU A 121 4.83 6.01 6.96
N SER A 122 6.16 6.01 7.02
CA SER A 122 7.02 7.19 7.20
C SER A 122 7.70 7.62 5.90
N ARG A 123 8.28 8.81 5.90
CA ARG A 123 9.05 9.38 4.79
C ARG A 123 10.55 9.28 5.03
N VAL A 124 11.35 9.44 3.97
CA VAL A 124 12.82 9.37 4.02
C VAL A 124 13.40 10.36 5.05
N GLY A 125 12.84 11.58 5.15
CA GLY A 125 13.30 12.59 6.12
C GLY A 125 12.84 12.35 7.57
N SER A 126 11.98 11.33 7.83
CA SER A 126 11.38 11.07 9.13
C SER A 126 11.09 9.58 9.33
N LEU A 127 12.10 8.73 9.15
CA LEU A 127 11.94 7.27 9.12
C LEU A 127 11.32 6.67 10.38
N ASP A 128 11.45 7.32 11.53
CA ASP A 128 10.93 6.85 12.82
C ASP A 128 9.57 7.48 13.20
N ALA A 129 9.09 8.42 12.37
CA ALA A 129 7.82 9.12 12.58
C ALA A 129 6.87 8.87 11.40
N PRO A 130 5.86 8.00 11.55
CA PRO A 130 4.89 7.73 10.49
C PRO A 130 3.91 8.89 10.30
N ASP A 131 3.43 9.09 9.06
CA ASP A 131 2.39 10.08 8.75
C ASP A 131 0.98 9.61 9.16
N PHE A 132 0.83 8.32 9.37
CA PHE A 132 -0.44 7.67 9.66
C PHE A 132 -0.31 6.60 10.72
N ALA A 133 -1.28 6.51 11.62
CA ALA A 133 -1.59 5.29 12.33
C ALA A 133 -2.59 4.47 11.49
N VAL A 134 -2.41 3.15 11.43
CA VAL A 134 -3.21 2.27 10.59
C VAL A 134 -3.76 1.10 11.40
N LEU A 135 -5.07 0.88 11.32
CA LEU A 135 -5.71 -0.33 11.77
C LEU A 135 -6.10 -1.16 10.55
N ASP A 136 -5.46 -2.31 10.37
CA ASP A 136 -5.74 -3.24 9.29
C ASP A 136 -6.81 -4.26 9.76
N LEU A 137 -7.93 -4.32 9.03
CA LEU A 137 -9.05 -5.20 9.31
C LEU A 137 -8.93 -6.45 8.42
N ASP A 138 -8.30 -7.51 8.95
CA ASP A 138 -8.02 -8.75 8.23
C ASP A 138 -9.06 -9.84 8.55
N PRO A 139 -10.00 -10.11 7.63
CA PRO A 139 -11.07 -11.09 7.87
C PRO A 139 -10.60 -12.54 7.76
N LYS A 140 -9.55 -12.83 6.99
CA LYS A 140 -9.19 -14.18 6.57
C LYS A 140 -10.40 -14.99 6.07
N GLN A 141 -11.18 -15.59 6.98
CA GLN A 141 -12.40 -16.37 6.69
C GLN A 141 -13.69 -15.69 7.15
N ALA A 142 -13.59 -14.57 7.88
CA ALA A 142 -14.78 -13.83 8.34
C ALA A 142 -15.54 -13.21 7.15
N PRO A 143 -16.88 -13.14 7.19
CA PRO A 143 -17.66 -12.49 6.14
C PRO A 143 -17.31 -11.00 6.00
N PHE A 144 -17.24 -10.52 4.76
CA PHE A 144 -16.93 -9.10 4.47
C PHE A 144 -17.90 -8.10 5.16
N PRO A 145 -19.21 -8.39 5.35
CA PRO A 145 -20.08 -7.53 6.16
C PRO A 145 -19.60 -7.27 7.58
N HIS A 146 -18.87 -8.23 8.22
CA HIS A 146 -18.25 -8.01 9.53
C HIS A 146 -17.14 -6.94 9.45
N VAL A 147 -16.30 -6.98 8.41
CA VAL A 147 -15.29 -5.96 8.15
C VAL A 147 -15.91 -4.58 8.03
N VAL A 148 -17.00 -4.45 7.24
CA VAL A 148 -17.73 -3.19 7.06
C VAL A 148 -18.33 -2.68 8.38
N ARG A 149 -18.92 -3.58 9.19
CA ARG A 149 -19.49 -3.22 10.49
C ARG A 149 -18.42 -2.70 11.45
N ILE A 150 -17.26 -3.37 11.51
CA ILE A 150 -16.12 -2.94 12.34
C ILE A 150 -15.54 -1.62 11.82
N ALA A 151 -15.38 -1.45 10.51
CA ALA A 151 -14.89 -0.20 9.92
C ALA A 151 -15.80 1.00 10.26
N ARG A 152 -17.13 0.80 10.24
CA ARG A 152 -18.11 1.83 10.64
C ARG A 152 -18.00 2.16 12.13
N ALA A 153 -17.87 1.15 13.00
CA ALA A 153 -17.67 1.34 14.44
C ALA A 153 -16.37 2.11 14.72
N ALA A 154 -15.26 1.72 14.07
CA ALA A 154 -13.98 2.42 14.15
C ALA A 154 -14.13 3.89 13.71
N GLY A 155 -14.80 4.14 12.58
CA GLY A 155 -15.06 5.50 12.10
C GLY A 155 -15.89 6.33 13.08
N LYS A 156 -16.92 5.75 13.70
CA LYS A 156 -17.75 6.42 14.73
C LYS A 156 -16.92 6.74 15.97
N LEU A 157 -16.17 5.76 16.48
CA LEU A 157 -15.30 5.92 17.67
C LEU A 157 -14.27 7.04 17.45
N LEU A 158 -13.53 6.99 16.33
CA LEU A 158 -12.49 7.96 16.02
C LEU A 158 -13.05 9.38 15.84
N ARG A 159 -14.20 9.54 15.15
CA ARG A 159 -14.86 10.85 15.05
C ARG A 159 -15.38 11.35 16.40
N GLY A 160 -15.85 10.44 17.26
CA GLY A 160 -16.30 10.77 18.62
C GLY A 160 -15.20 11.39 19.51
N ILE A 161 -13.93 11.09 19.21
CA ILE A 161 -12.76 11.69 19.89
C ILE A 161 -12.09 12.80 19.05
N GLY A 162 -12.81 13.36 18.04
CA GLY A 162 -12.35 14.52 17.26
C GLY A 162 -11.41 14.21 16.10
N LEU A 163 -11.18 12.94 15.75
CA LEU A 163 -10.30 12.54 14.66
C LEU A 163 -11.06 12.36 13.34
N ARG A 164 -10.35 12.48 12.22
CA ARG A 164 -10.89 12.29 10.85
C ARG A 164 -10.26 11.07 10.19
N PRO A 165 -10.77 9.86 10.43
CA PRO A 165 -10.22 8.66 9.81
C PRO A 165 -10.49 8.64 8.30
N LEU A 166 -9.55 8.04 7.56
CA LEU A 166 -9.68 7.72 6.15
C LEU A 166 -9.84 6.21 6.01
N LEU A 167 -10.68 5.77 5.08
CA LEU A 167 -10.93 4.36 4.85
C LEU A 167 -10.59 3.99 3.41
N LYS A 168 -10.00 2.80 3.23
CA LYS A 168 -9.85 2.16 1.92
C LYS A 168 -10.04 0.65 2.01
N THR A 169 -10.35 0.02 0.88
CA THR A 169 -10.28 -1.44 0.77
C THR A 169 -8.82 -1.90 0.68
N SER A 170 -8.51 -3.10 1.14
CA SER A 170 -7.18 -3.70 0.96
C SER A 170 -6.92 -4.13 -0.49
N GLY A 171 -7.98 -4.21 -1.30
CA GLY A 171 -7.96 -4.79 -2.64
C GLY A 171 -7.87 -6.33 -2.64
N LYS A 172 -7.96 -6.97 -1.47
CA LYS A 172 -8.14 -8.42 -1.28
C LYS A 172 -9.45 -8.67 -0.52
N HIS A 173 -9.38 -8.91 0.77
CA HIS A 173 -10.56 -9.30 1.57
C HIS A 173 -10.88 -8.31 2.70
N GLY A 174 -9.96 -7.41 3.05
CA GLY A 174 -10.05 -6.53 4.21
C GLY A 174 -10.20 -5.05 3.88
N MET A 175 -10.11 -4.24 4.92
CA MET A 175 -10.13 -2.77 4.84
C MET A 175 -9.07 -2.19 5.78
N HIS A 176 -8.55 -1.02 5.45
CA HIS A 176 -7.58 -0.29 6.27
C HIS A 176 -8.19 1.03 6.73
N VAL A 177 -8.13 1.29 8.03
CA VAL A 177 -8.51 2.57 8.64
C VAL A 177 -7.24 3.34 8.93
N PHE A 178 -7.08 4.50 8.31
CA PHE A 178 -5.94 5.40 8.49
C PHE A 178 -6.34 6.58 9.35
N VAL A 179 -5.50 6.92 10.31
CA VAL A 179 -5.61 8.15 11.10
C VAL A 179 -4.38 9.01 10.81
N PRO A 180 -4.53 10.19 10.18
CA PRO A 180 -3.41 11.11 9.98
C PRO A 180 -2.78 11.51 11.31
N LEU A 181 -1.45 11.53 11.36
CA LEU A 181 -0.67 11.94 12.51
C LEU A 181 0.01 13.28 12.26
N LEU A 182 0.12 14.07 13.30
CA LEU A 182 0.96 15.27 13.28
C LEU A 182 2.45 14.86 13.46
N PRO A 183 3.39 15.71 13.03
CA PRO A 183 4.81 15.50 13.28
C PRO A 183 5.11 15.27 14.77
N GLY A 184 6.06 14.39 15.07
CA GLY A 184 6.49 14.09 16.44
C GLY A 184 5.90 12.80 17.04
N TYR A 185 4.91 12.20 16.41
CA TYR A 185 4.44 10.88 16.81
C TYR A 185 5.35 9.79 16.24
N THR A 186 5.73 8.83 17.09
CA THR A 186 6.55 7.68 16.71
C THR A 186 5.69 6.48 16.32
N TYR A 187 6.34 5.43 15.78
CA TYR A 187 5.68 4.15 15.53
C TYR A 187 5.12 3.51 16.82
N ASP A 188 5.78 3.67 17.96
CA ASP A 188 5.25 3.16 19.24
C ASP A 188 3.98 3.90 19.65
N HIS A 189 3.94 5.22 19.51
CA HIS A 189 2.73 6.00 19.77
C HIS A 189 1.58 5.53 18.88
N SER A 190 1.81 5.37 17.56
CA SER A 190 0.77 4.93 16.62
C SER A 190 0.30 3.50 16.90
N ARG A 191 1.23 2.59 17.26
CA ARG A 191 0.91 1.21 17.64
C ARG A 191 0.06 1.16 18.91
N MET A 192 0.46 1.86 19.98
CA MET A 192 -0.29 1.92 21.23
C MET A 192 -1.70 2.52 21.04
N PHE A 193 -1.80 3.58 20.23
CA PHE A 193 -3.08 4.18 19.88
C PHE A 193 -3.97 3.18 19.15
N CYS A 194 -3.50 2.54 18.08
CA CYS A 194 -4.27 1.55 17.33
C CYS A 194 -4.63 0.32 18.18
N GLU A 195 -3.75 -0.11 19.08
CA GLU A 195 -4.05 -1.19 20.03
C GLU A 195 -5.21 -0.81 20.96
N ALA A 196 -5.20 0.40 21.51
CA ALA A 196 -6.28 0.89 22.37
C ALA A 196 -7.63 0.91 21.62
N ILE A 197 -7.64 1.45 20.39
CA ILE A 197 -8.83 1.46 19.54
C ILE A 197 -9.30 0.02 19.23
N ALA A 198 -8.39 -0.88 18.85
CA ALA A 198 -8.72 -2.28 18.58
C ALA A 198 -9.37 -2.97 19.78
N ARG A 199 -8.82 -2.76 20.99
CA ARG A 199 -9.36 -3.35 22.23
C ARG A 199 -10.76 -2.81 22.57
N VAL A 200 -11.04 -1.52 22.30
CA VAL A 200 -12.38 -0.95 22.45
C VAL A 200 -13.35 -1.61 21.47
N LEU A 201 -12.96 -1.72 20.19
CA LEU A 201 -13.79 -2.34 19.16
C LEU A 201 -14.08 -3.82 19.44
N VAL A 202 -13.12 -4.57 19.97
CA VAL A 202 -13.33 -5.98 20.36
C VAL A 202 -14.34 -6.08 21.52
N ARG A 203 -14.32 -5.14 22.47
CA ARG A 203 -15.33 -5.09 23.54
C ARG A 203 -16.73 -4.74 23.05
N GLU A 204 -16.83 -3.85 22.06
CA GLU A 204 -18.13 -3.46 21.47
C GLU A 204 -18.68 -4.54 20.51
N LEU A 205 -17.82 -5.31 19.87
CA LEU A 205 -18.16 -6.27 18.83
C LEU A 205 -17.46 -7.64 19.05
N PRO A 206 -17.65 -8.27 20.24
CA PRO A 206 -16.89 -9.46 20.62
C PRO A 206 -17.14 -10.68 19.73
N ASP A 207 -18.30 -10.72 19.06
CA ASP A 207 -18.70 -11.86 18.21
C ASP A 207 -18.02 -11.84 16.84
N ILE A 208 -17.55 -10.66 16.38
CA ILE A 208 -17.02 -10.49 15.02
C ILE A 208 -15.60 -9.91 14.95
N ALA A 209 -15.07 -9.37 16.06
CA ALA A 209 -13.77 -8.74 16.12
C ALA A 209 -12.84 -9.45 17.11
N THR A 210 -11.55 -9.50 16.80
CA THR A 210 -10.52 -10.07 17.68
C THR A 210 -9.17 -9.36 17.51
N VAL A 211 -8.34 -9.39 18.54
CA VAL A 211 -6.91 -9.06 18.48
C VAL A 211 -6.02 -10.30 18.50
N GLU A 212 -6.61 -11.49 18.39
CA GLU A 212 -5.86 -12.75 18.33
C GLU A 212 -5.07 -12.84 17.01
N ARG A 213 -3.75 -12.94 17.15
CA ARG A 213 -2.84 -12.94 16.01
C ARG A 213 -2.84 -14.28 15.25
N LEU A 214 -2.99 -15.38 15.97
CA LEU A 214 -2.93 -16.71 15.39
C LEU A 214 -4.22 -17.01 14.60
N PRO A 215 -4.16 -17.22 13.28
CA PRO A 215 -5.33 -17.38 12.45
C PRO A 215 -6.31 -18.46 12.92
N ASP A 216 -5.78 -19.58 13.39
CA ASP A 216 -6.57 -20.73 13.82
C ASP A 216 -7.30 -20.51 15.16
N ARG A 217 -6.93 -19.47 15.90
CA ARG A 217 -7.60 -19.07 17.15
C ARG A 217 -8.58 -17.91 16.98
N ARG A 218 -8.74 -17.39 15.76
CA ARG A 218 -9.61 -16.23 15.49
C ARG A 218 -11.09 -16.59 15.43
N GLU A 219 -11.44 -17.88 15.40
CA GLU A 219 -12.83 -18.37 15.44
C GLU A 219 -13.75 -17.72 14.39
N GLY A 220 -13.23 -17.47 13.18
CA GLY A 220 -13.99 -16.79 12.12
C GLY A 220 -14.20 -15.29 12.33
N LYS A 221 -13.53 -14.67 13.30
CA LYS A 221 -13.59 -13.23 13.57
C LYS A 221 -12.56 -12.46 12.72
N VAL A 222 -12.83 -11.18 12.51
CA VAL A 222 -11.92 -10.24 11.84
C VAL A 222 -10.80 -9.86 12.82
N TYR A 223 -9.57 -10.07 12.40
CA TYR A 223 -8.40 -9.63 13.15
C TYR A 223 -8.16 -8.14 12.97
N LEU A 224 -8.05 -7.41 14.07
CA LEU A 224 -7.73 -5.99 14.09
C LEU A 224 -6.22 -5.84 14.27
N ASP A 225 -5.49 -5.79 13.13
CA ASP A 225 -4.03 -5.73 13.14
C ASP A 225 -3.54 -4.29 13.36
N PHE A 226 -3.09 -4.03 14.59
CA PHE A 226 -2.41 -2.79 14.99
C PHE A 226 -0.88 -2.90 14.88
N LEU A 227 -0.33 -4.08 14.63
CA LEU A 227 1.12 -4.34 14.53
C LEU A 227 1.71 -3.83 13.21
N GLN A 228 0.88 -3.45 12.25
CA GLN A 228 1.31 -2.72 11.05
C GLN A 228 1.97 -1.38 11.39
N ASN A 229 1.75 -0.85 12.60
CA ASN A 229 2.37 0.38 13.10
C ASN A 229 3.75 0.10 13.73
N ARG A 230 4.64 -0.56 13.01
CA ARG A 230 6.04 -0.76 13.37
C ARG A 230 6.94 -0.20 12.30
N ARG A 231 8.14 0.22 12.70
CA ARG A 231 9.16 0.65 11.73
C ARG A 231 9.40 -0.45 10.70
N SER A 232 9.55 -0.07 9.44
CA SER A 232 9.68 -0.96 8.27
C SER A 232 8.46 -1.80 7.88
N GLN A 233 7.36 -1.74 8.61
CA GLN A 233 6.10 -2.31 8.13
C GLN A 233 5.54 -1.47 6.99
N THR A 234 4.85 -2.14 6.10
CA THR A 234 4.34 -1.53 4.86
C THR A 234 2.85 -1.78 4.73
N ILE A 235 2.17 -0.85 4.08
CA ILE A 235 0.76 -1.01 3.74
C ILE A 235 0.55 -0.65 2.27
N VAL A 236 -0.26 -1.42 1.57
CA VAL A 236 -0.58 -1.15 0.17
C VAL A 236 -1.31 0.20 0.05
N PRO A 237 -0.86 1.13 -0.81
CA PRO A 237 -1.50 2.43 -0.97
C PRO A 237 -2.81 2.33 -1.76
N PRO A 238 -3.65 3.38 -1.76
CA PRO A 238 -4.74 3.49 -2.73
C PRO A 238 -4.23 3.36 -4.16
N TYR A 239 -5.06 2.83 -5.04
CA TYR A 239 -4.78 2.60 -6.46
C TYR A 239 -3.70 1.53 -6.77
N SER A 240 -3.15 0.85 -5.78
CA SER A 240 -2.25 -0.27 -6.05
C SER A 240 -3.03 -1.51 -6.49
N ALA A 241 -2.63 -2.10 -7.62
CA ALA A 241 -3.13 -3.39 -8.08
C ALA A 241 -2.76 -4.48 -7.07
N ARG A 242 -3.49 -5.61 -7.11
CA ARG A 242 -3.25 -6.75 -6.22
C ARG A 242 -2.98 -8.02 -7.01
N PRO A 243 -2.00 -8.83 -6.60
CA PRO A 243 -1.68 -10.09 -7.27
C PRO A 243 -2.68 -11.19 -6.85
N VAL A 244 -3.93 -11.01 -7.24
CA VAL A 244 -5.02 -11.97 -7.00
C VAL A 244 -5.87 -12.08 -8.27
N ARG A 245 -6.62 -13.16 -8.41
CA ARG A 245 -7.59 -13.32 -9.51
C ARG A 245 -8.54 -12.14 -9.55
N GLY A 246 -8.94 -11.72 -10.74
CA GLY A 246 -9.75 -10.53 -10.98
C GLY A 246 -8.95 -9.22 -10.96
N ALA A 247 -7.62 -9.24 -10.78
CA ALA A 247 -6.73 -8.07 -10.80
C ALA A 247 -7.30 -6.88 -10.01
N SER A 248 -7.83 -7.15 -8.80
CA SER A 248 -8.46 -6.14 -7.96
C SER A 248 -7.48 -5.02 -7.58
N VAL A 249 -8.03 -3.90 -7.14
CA VAL A 249 -7.28 -2.70 -6.77
C VAL A 249 -7.61 -2.31 -5.33
N SER A 250 -6.61 -1.82 -4.60
CA SER A 250 -6.83 -1.14 -3.33
C SER A 250 -7.52 0.19 -3.60
N ASP A 251 -8.78 0.35 -3.21
CA ASP A 251 -9.61 1.49 -3.57
C ASP A 251 -9.85 2.41 -2.38
N ARG A 252 -9.75 3.72 -2.60
CA ARG A 252 -10.08 4.73 -1.61
C ARG A 252 -11.59 4.89 -1.52
N LYS A 253 -12.16 4.54 -0.36
CA LYS A 253 -13.56 4.85 -0.02
C LYS A 253 -13.59 5.97 0.99
N SER A 254 -14.40 7.00 0.75
CA SER A 254 -14.77 7.94 1.82
C SER A 254 -15.71 7.21 2.78
N VAL A 255 -15.44 7.25 4.07
CA VAL A 255 -16.40 6.83 5.09
C VAL A 255 -17.50 7.88 5.13
N VAL A 256 -18.68 7.50 4.68
CA VAL A 256 -19.92 8.29 4.86
C VAL A 256 -20.39 8.12 6.30
#